data_aeb6b42901581c52767b29032f9305e8
#
_entry.id   aeb6b42901581c52767b29032f9305e8
#
_cell.length_a   1.000
_cell.length_b   1.000
_cell.length_c   1.000
_cell.angle_alpha   90.00
_cell.angle_beta   90.00
_cell.angle_gamma   90.00
#
_symmetry.space_group_name_H-M   'P 1'
#
loop_
_entity.id
_entity.type
_entity.pdbx_description
1 polymer ?
#
loop_
_entity_poly.entity_id
_entity_poly.type
_entity_poly.pdbx_seq_one_letter_code
_entity_poly.pdbx_strand_id
1 'polypeptide(L)'
;MHIDINDMTEIWNRCWQGYYYDMSYTLEHMRGWLELSQVSLQHSMAIFVDEHIAGFALLSIDVTDGWIAGTCIDPAYRRKGLFTALMRIELDVARRAGLKRVYLEVLEQNHARKVYQSVGFEQIRQLSIYRVQNITDTFTRPVQTCPLELIPLEMYFDNRRALFNPAWQRREGYLKRHLNISAVMNSSGSAGALFAGDKIALLLDAWSTTSVGAEEVVSTINLRSGASWSLTNQPDDQVVAFLKEQGIYPTAKQYEMCIDLT
;
A
#
# COMPACT_ATOMS: atom_id res chain seq x y z
N MET A 1 4.31 18.67 -12.36
CA MET A 1 4.10 17.90 -13.62
C MET A 1 2.81 18.38 -14.28
N HIS A 2 2.84 18.72 -15.57
CA HIS A 2 1.65 19.06 -16.35
C HIS A 2 1.46 17.96 -17.41
N ILE A 3 0.72 16.94 -17.07
CA ILE A 3 0.28 15.88 -17.97
C ILE A 3 -1.24 15.81 -17.85
N ASP A 4 -1.93 15.73 -18.97
CA ASP A 4 -3.36 15.46 -18.97
C ASP A 4 -3.62 14.08 -18.35
N ILE A 5 -4.71 13.96 -17.61
CA ILE A 5 -5.00 12.71 -16.87
C ILE A 5 -5.35 11.56 -17.82
N ASN A 6 -5.86 11.83 -19.02
CA ASN A 6 -6.08 10.80 -20.03
C ASN A 6 -4.73 10.24 -20.49
N ASP A 7 -3.78 11.13 -20.85
CA ASP A 7 -2.43 10.74 -21.27
C ASP A 7 -1.72 9.96 -20.15
N MET A 8 -1.86 10.41 -18.90
CA MET A 8 -1.31 9.70 -17.74
C MET A 8 -1.89 8.29 -17.61
N THR A 9 -3.21 8.14 -17.77
CA THR A 9 -3.88 6.85 -17.68
C THR A 9 -3.46 5.91 -18.80
N GLU A 10 -3.35 6.42 -20.03
CA GLU A 10 -2.87 5.65 -21.17
C GLU A 10 -1.44 5.16 -21.00
N ILE A 11 -0.54 6.06 -20.55
CA ILE A 11 0.86 5.69 -20.29
C ILE A 11 0.95 4.70 -19.16
N TRP A 12 0.21 4.92 -18.07
CA TRP A 12 0.10 3.97 -16.97
C TRP A 12 -0.25 2.58 -17.51
N ASN A 13 -1.34 2.46 -18.26
CA ASN A 13 -1.80 1.19 -18.78
C ASN A 13 -0.79 0.52 -19.71
N ARG A 14 -0.09 1.29 -20.58
CA ARG A 14 1.00 0.74 -21.41
C ARG A 14 2.19 0.25 -20.59
N CYS A 15 2.58 1.01 -19.56
CA CYS A 15 3.71 0.67 -18.70
C CYS A 15 3.49 -0.63 -17.91
N TRP A 16 2.25 -0.92 -17.55
CA TRP A 16 1.92 -2.08 -16.73
C TRP A 16 1.44 -3.29 -17.52
N GLN A 17 1.42 -3.22 -18.87
CA GLN A 17 1.16 -4.40 -19.69
C GLN A 17 2.16 -5.52 -19.41
N GLY A 18 1.64 -6.73 -19.16
CA GLY A 18 2.46 -7.89 -18.82
C GLY A 18 3.12 -7.84 -17.45
N TYR A 19 2.68 -6.94 -16.58
CA TYR A 19 3.13 -6.92 -15.19
C TYR A 19 2.58 -8.14 -14.42
N TYR A 20 3.06 -8.36 -13.21
CA TYR A 20 2.71 -9.53 -12.37
C TYR A 20 1.23 -9.59 -12.00
N TYR A 21 0.53 -8.46 -12.03
CA TYR A 21 -0.91 -8.31 -11.79
C TYR A 21 -1.49 -7.37 -12.82
N ASP A 22 -2.80 -7.46 -13.02
CA ASP A 22 -3.53 -6.42 -13.75
C ASP A 22 -3.50 -5.12 -12.93
N MET A 23 -2.82 -4.12 -13.49
CA MET A 23 -2.68 -2.77 -12.95
C MET A 23 -3.35 -1.75 -13.86
N SER A 24 -4.22 -2.19 -14.76
CA SER A 24 -4.92 -1.28 -15.67
C SER A 24 -5.97 -0.45 -14.94
N TYR A 25 -6.01 0.83 -15.26
CA TYR A 25 -6.94 1.78 -14.69
C TYR A 25 -7.85 2.35 -15.76
N THR A 26 -9.13 2.53 -15.40
CA THR A 26 -10.01 3.47 -16.09
C THR A 26 -9.63 4.90 -15.70
N LEU A 27 -10.10 5.88 -16.46
CA LEU A 27 -9.89 7.29 -16.11
C LEU A 27 -10.47 7.64 -14.73
N GLU A 28 -11.65 7.13 -14.41
CA GLU A 28 -12.29 7.32 -13.11
C GLU A 28 -11.46 6.70 -11.98
N HIS A 29 -10.97 5.48 -12.19
CA HIS A 29 -10.12 4.80 -11.22
C HIS A 29 -8.81 5.57 -11.01
N MET A 30 -8.17 6.07 -12.08
CA MET A 30 -6.97 6.90 -11.98
C MET A 30 -7.22 8.15 -11.14
N ARG A 31 -8.33 8.87 -11.38
CA ARG A 31 -8.71 10.06 -10.58
C ARG A 31 -8.86 9.74 -9.11
N GLY A 32 -9.69 8.74 -8.79
CA GLY A 32 -9.92 8.32 -7.41
C GLY A 32 -8.64 7.85 -6.71
N TRP A 33 -7.77 7.13 -7.42
CA TRP A 33 -6.52 6.66 -6.86
C TRP A 33 -5.52 7.81 -6.61
N LEU A 34 -5.40 8.79 -7.51
CA LEU A 34 -4.56 9.97 -7.32
C LEU A 34 -5.02 10.79 -6.11
N GLU A 35 -6.34 10.95 -5.96
CA GLU A 35 -6.95 11.68 -4.84
C GLU A 35 -6.74 10.93 -3.52
N LEU A 36 -7.08 9.63 -3.45
CA LEU A 36 -6.87 8.79 -2.28
C LEU A 36 -5.42 8.77 -1.84
N SER A 37 -4.51 8.66 -2.80
CA SER A 37 -3.06 8.63 -2.57
C SER A 37 -2.47 10.01 -2.28
N GLN A 38 -3.23 11.09 -2.47
CA GLN A 38 -2.77 12.49 -2.37
C GLN A 38 -1.49 12.73 -3.17
N VAL A 39 -1.49 12.27 -4.40
CA VAL A 39 -0.36 12.52 -5.29
C VAL A 39 -0.21 14.01 -5.54
N SER A 40 0.94 14.55 -5.23
CA SER A 40 1.29 15.94 -5.52
C SER A 40 1.82 16.07 -6.95
N LEU A 41 0.95 16.38 -7.91
CA LEU A 41 1.38 16.58 -9.29
C LEU A 41 2.42 17.70 -9.43
N GLN A 42 2.43 18.67 -8.52
CA GLN A 42 3.44 19.75 -8.49
C GLN A 42 4.85 19.19 -8.20
N HIS A 43 4.96 18.16 -7.37
CA HIS A 43 6.21 17.54 -6.96
C HIS A 43 6.49 16.21 -7.66
N SER A 44 5.61 15.77 -8.55
CA SER A 44 5.79 14.58 -9.37
C SER A 44 6.48 14.93 -10.69
N MET A 45 7.27 14.01 -11.24
CA MET A 45 8.08 14.25 -12.43
C MET A 45 7.65 13.35 -13.59
N ALA A 46 7.80 13.90 -14.79
CA ALA A 46 7.69 13.14 -16.03
C ALA A 46 8.96 13.28 -16.86
N ILE A 47 9.28 12.26 -17.62
CA ILE A 47 10.39 12.29 -18.56
C ILE A 47 9.85 12.20 -19.98
N PHE A 48 10.39 13.04 -20.85
CA PHE A 48 10.01 13.14 -22.25
C PHE A 48 11.19 12.71 -23.15
N VAL A 49 10.87 12.07 -24.25
CA VAL A 49 11.79 11.78 -25.34
C VAL A 49 11.10 12.19 -26.65
N ASP A 50 11.70 13.11 -27.39
CA ASP A 50 11.14 13.65 -28.63
C ASP A 50 9.66 14.08 -28.48
N GLU A 51 9.38 14.90 -27.47
CA GLU A 51 8.04 15.40 -27.09
C GLU A 51 7.04 14.33 -26.62
N HIS A 52 7.41 13.05 -26.61
CA HIS A 52 6.57 11.95 -26.11
C HIS A 52 6.89 11.68 -24.63
N ILE A 53 5.85 11.46 -23.85
CA ILE A 53 6.02 11.05 -22.44
C ILE A 53 6.57 9.63 -22.40
N ALA A 54 7.80 9.50 -21.94
CA ALA A 54 8.49 8.22 -21.82
C ALA A 54 8.30 7.55 -20.44
N GLY A 55 7.77 8.29 -19.46
CA GLY A 55 7.49 7.77 -18.13
C GLY A 55 7.27 8.88 -17.12
N PHE A 56 6.91 8.48 -15.91
CA PHE A 56 6.71 9.40 -14.78
C PHE A 56 6.99 8.75 -13.43
N ALA A 57 7.18 9.58 -12.41
CA ALA A 57 7.19 9.22 -11.01
C ALA A 57 6.18 10.10 -10.26
N LEU A 58 5.33 9.49 -9.46
CA LEU A 58 4.25 10.14 -8.73
C LEU A 58 4.62 10.18 -7.24
N LEU A 59 4.73 11.39 -6.69
CA LEU A 59 5.09 11.63 -5.30
C LEU A 59 3.88 12.04 -4.48
N SER A 60 3.63 11.32 -3.41
CA SER A 60 2.72 11.74 -2.34
C SER A 60 3.53 12.30 -1.17
N ILE A 61 2.97 13.27 -0.46
CA ILE A 61 3.64 13.97 0.65
C ILE A 61 2.77 13.90 1.90
N ASP A 62 3.39 13.52 3.02
CA ASP A 62 2.79 13.54 4.35
C ASP A 62 3.77 14.16 5.33
N VAL A 63 3.51 15.41 5.73
CA VAL A 63 4.35 16.26 6.57
C VAL A 63 5.77 16.39 6.02
N THR A 64 6.70 15.57 6.46
CA THR A 64 8.11 15.56 6.02
C THR A 64 8.53 14.28 5.34
N ASP A 65 7.62 13.36 5.16
CA ASP A 65 7.83 12.10 4.46
C ASP A 65 7.22 12.16 3.06
N GLY A 66 7.88 11.54 2.10
CA GLY A 66 7.37 11.33 0.75
C GLY A 66 7.11 9.84 0.47
N TRP A 67 6.29 9.56 -0.51
CA TRP A 67 6.05 8.21 -1.00
C TRP A 67 5.97 8.19 -2.52
N ILE A 68 6.77 7.35 -3.14
CA ILE A 68 6.65 7.07 -4.57
C ILE A 68 5.42 6.17 -4.77
N ALA A 69 4.27 6.79 -4.99
CA ALA A 69 2.99 6.12 -5.16
C ALA A 69 2.94 5.26 -6.41
N GLY A 70 3.65 5.68 -7.46
CA GLY A 70 3.79 4.94 -8.71
C GLY A 70 4.88 5.53 -9.57
N THR A 71 5.63 4.67 -10.25
CA THR A 71 6.64 5.10 -11.22
C THR A 71 6.76 4.09 -12.34
N CYS A 72 6.90 4.56 -13.55
CA CYS A 72 6.99 3.72 -14.72
C CYS A 72 7.82 4.34 -15.84
N ILE A 73 8.33 3.46 -16.72
CA ILE A 73 8.87 3.84 -18.05
C ILE A 73 8.12 3.02 -19.10
N ASP A 74 7.62 3.70 -20.10
CA ASP A 74 6.97 3.09 -21.26
C ASP A 74 7.92 2.05 -21.87
N PRO A 75 7.42 0.82 -22.18
CA PRO A 75 8.22 -0.26 -22.75
C PRO A 75 9.12 0.13 -23.93
N ALA A 76 8.65 1.06 -24.79
CA ALA A 76 9.40 1.56 -25.96
C ALA A 76 10.68 2.32 -25.57
N TYR A 77 10.75 2.85 -24.35
CA TYR A 77 11.86 3.67 -23.87
C TYR A 77 12.69 3.01 -22.78
N ARG A 78 12.42 1.75 -22.43
CA ARG A 78 13.18 0.99 -21.40
C ARG A 78 14.63 0.72 -21.83
N ARG A 79 15.48 0.36 -20.87
CA ARG A 79 16.91 0.01 -21.06
C ARG A 79 17.80 1.14 -21.58
N LYS A 80 17.35 2.41 -21.46
CA LYS A 80 18.09 3.62 -21.85
C LYS A 80 18.55 4.45 -20.64
N GLY A 81 18.50 3.90 -19.43
CA GLY A 81 18.87 4.63 -18.19
C GLY A 81 17.81 5.63 -17.69
N LEU A 82 16.68 5.80 -18.39
CA LEU A 82 15.66 6.81 -18.08
C LEU A 82 15.04 6.63 -16.69
N PHE A 83 14.85 5.37 -16.25
CA PHE A 83 14.29 5.11 -14.94
C PHE A 83 15.21 5.63 -13.81
N THR A 84 16.52 5.40 -13.92
CA THR A 84 17.50 5.91 -12.96
C THR A 84 17.54 7.44 -12.97
N ALA A 85 17.50 8.06 -14.15
CA ALA A 85 17.48 9.52 -14.29
C ALA A 85 16.21 10.11 -13.66
N LEU A 86 15.05 9.53 -13.96
CA LEU A 86 13.76 9.94 -13.41
C LEU A 86 13.77 9.90 -11.88
N MET A 87 14.21 8.78 -11.29
CA MET A 87 14.27 8.62 -9.83
C MET A 87 15.23 9.62 -9.17
N ARG A 88 16.38 9.92 -9.77
CA ARG A 88 17.30 10.94 -9.25
C ARG A 88 16.66 12.33 -9.25
N ILE A 89 16.00 12.70 -10.33
CA ILE A 89 15.30 13.99 -10.42
C ILE A 89 14.16 14.06 -9.40
N GLU A 90 13.39 13.00 -9.25
CA GLU A 90 12.31 12.92 -8.26
C GLU A 90 12.83 13.11 -6.83
N LEU A 91 13.96 12.47 -6.49
CA LEU A 91 14.59 12.63 -5.18
C LEU A 91 15.14 14.06 -4.97
N ASP A 92 15.64 14.71 -6.01
CA ASP A 92 16.07 16.11 -5.93
C ASP A 92 14.89 17.07 -5.74
N VAL A 93 13.73 16.77 -6.35
CA VAL A 93 12.47 17.49 -6.09
C VAL A 93 12.03 17.28 -4.64
N ALA A 94 12.06 16.06 -4.15
CA ALA A 94 11.71 15.73 -2.77
C ALA A 94 12.60 16.49 -1.75
N ARG A 95 13.92 16.55 -1.99
CA ARG A 95 14.85 17.33 -1.14
C ARG A 95 14.51 18.82 -1.15
N ARG A 96 14.26 19.40 -2.33
CA ARG A 96 13.88 20.81 -2.46
C ARG A 96 12.53 21.14 -1.82
N ALA A 97 11.63 20.17 -1.76
CA ALA A 97 10.37 20.26 -1.03
C ALA A 97 10.52 20.14 0.50
N GLY A 98 11.74 19.90 1.00
CA GLY A 98 12.05 19.79 2.44
C GLY A 98 11.66 18.42 3.03
N LEU A 99 11.49 17.40 2.20
CA LEU A 99 11.21 16.06 2.69
C LEU A 99 12.48 15.47 3.33
N LYS A 100 12.28 14.75 4.43
CA LYS A 100 13.37 14.09 5.15
C LYS A 100 13.58 12.65 4.69
N ARG A 101 12.49 11.98 4.32
CA ARG A 101 12.53 10.58 3.89
C ARG A 101 11.57 10.35 2.73
N VAL A 102 11.93 9.44 1.85
CA VAL A 102 11.05 8.96 0.79
C VAL A 102 10.93 7.44 0.87
N TYR A 103 9.70 6.96 0.84
CA TYR A 103 9.35 5.55 0.90
C TYR A 103 8.84 5.06 -0.45
N LEU A 104 8.93 3.77 -0.67
CA LEU A 104 8.26 3.05 -1.75
C LEU A 104 8.07 1.58 -1.38
N GLU A 105 7.18 0.90 -2.10
CA GLU A 105 7.07 -0.54 -2.08
C GLU A 105 7.38 -1.11 -3.46
N VAL A 106 8.08 -2.24 -3.48
CA VAL A 106 8.44 -2.94 -4.71
C VAL A 106 8.28 -4.44 -4.55
N LEU A 107 7.62 -5.11 -5.50
CA LEU A 107 7.47 -6.56 -5.48
C LEU A 107 8.83 -7.27 -5.39
N GLU A 108 8.91 -8.33 -4.62
CA GLU A 108 10.14 -9.09 -4.36
C GLU A 108 10.83 -9.53 -5.65
N GLN A 109 10.05 -9.97 -6.65
CA GLN A 109 10.53 -10.42 -7.96
C GLN A 109 10.82 -9.28 -8.95
N ASN A 110 10.49 -8.02 -8.61
CA ASN A 110 10.65 -6.90 -9.53
C ASN A 110 12.11 -6.42 -9.59
N HIS A 111 12.71 -6.46 -10.75
CA HIS A 111 14.08 -6.00 -10.99
C HIS A 111 14.30 -4.50 -10.72
N ALA A 112 13.24 -3.68 -10.68
CA ALA A 112 13.32 -2.26 -10.33
C ALA A 112 13.95 -2.02 -8.97
N ARG A 113 13.89 -3.00 -8.04
CA ARG A 113 14.58 -2.95 -6.74
C ARG A 113 16.06 -2.58 -6.86
N LYS A 114 16.76 -3.14 -7.86
CA LYS A 114 18.20 -2.84 -8.09
C LYS A 114 18.42 -1.38 -8.47
N VAL A 115 17.49 -0.78 -9.22
CA VAL A 115 17.57 0.64 -9.58
C VAL A 115 17.32 1.50 -8.35
N TYR A 116 16.31 1.20 -7.54
CA TYR A 116 16.06 1.91 -6.28
C TYR A 116 17.28 1.87 -5.36
N GLN A 117 17.91 0.69 -5.20
CA GLN A 117 19.16 0.56 -4.44
C GLN A 117 20.28 1.43 -5.02
N SER A 118 20.41 1.48 -6.35
CA SER A 118 21.47 2.26 -7.02
C SER A 118 21.32 3.78 -6.87
N VAL A 119 20.13 4.25 -6.51
CA VAL A 119 19.85 5.68 -6.22
C VAL A 119 19.77 5.98 -4.73
N GLY A 120 20.05 4.98 -3.86
CA GLY A 120 20.23 5.17 -2.44
C GLY A 120 19.10 4.65 -1.55
N PHE A 121 18.06 4.01 -2.09
CA PHE A 121 17.04 3.38 -1.25
C PHE A 121 17.58 2.13 -0.56
N GLU A 122 17.30 2.01 0.71
CA GLU A 122 17.58 0.83 1.53
C GLU A 122 16.29 0.06 1.83
N GLN A 123 16.40 -1.27 1.89
CA GLN A 123 15.28 -2.11 2.27
C GLN A 123 15.06 -2.02 3.78
N ILE A 124 13.83 -1.68 4.21
CA ILE A 124 13.46 -1.60 5.62
C ILE A 124 12.93 -2.95 6.10
N ARG A 125 11.94 -3.50 5.38
CA ARG A 125 11.27 -4.75 5.75
C ARG A 125 10.57 -5.38 4.56
N GLN A 126 10.08 -6.61 4.77
CA GLN A 126 9.17 -7.28 3.85
C GLN A 126 7.73 -7.03 4.28
N LEU A 127 6.85 -6.88 3.30
CA LEU A 127 5.41 -6.72 3.46
C LEU A 127 4.68 -7.82 2.68
N SER A 128 3.59 -8.30 3.24
CA SER A 128 2.75 -9.34 2.64
C SER A 128 1.49 -8.76 2.02
N ILE A 129 1.06 -9.32 0.90
CA ILE A 129 -0.21 -9.02 0.24
C ILE A 129 -1.05 -10.30 0.26
N TYR A 130 -2.22 -10.22 0.86
CA TYR A 130 -3.20 -11.30 0.89
C TYR A 130 -4.38 -10.96 -0.01
N ARG A 131 -4.81 -11.93 -0.81
CA ARG A 131 -6.07 -11.92 -1.56
C ARG A 131 -6.74 -13.25 -1.29
N VAL A 132 -7.62 -13.26 -0.32
CA VAL A 132 -8.31 -14.47 0.13
C VAL A 132 -9.65 -14.57 -0.58
N GLN A 133 -9.95 -15.74 -1.10
CA GLN A 133 -11.21 -16.07 -1.77
C GLN A 133 -11.77 -17.36 -1.20
N ASN A 134 -13.09 -17.42 -1.02
CA ASN A 134 -13.83 -18.62 -0.56
C ASN A 134 -13.30 -19.19 0.76
N ILE A 135 -13.14 -18.32 1.75
CA ILE A 135 -12.47 -18.64 3.03
C ILE A 135 -13.16 -19.74 3.84
N THR A 136 -14.42 -20.05 3.57
CA THR A 136 -15.22 -21.05 4.30
C THR A 136 -14.59 -22.44 4.31
N ASP A 137 -13.76 -22.77 3.33
CA ASP A 137 -13.10 -24.06 3.19
C ASP A 137 -11.66 -24.09 3.72
N THR A 138 -11.13 -22.93 4.15
CA THR A 138 -9.70 -22.76 4.42
C THR A 138 -9.34 -22.90 5.89
N PHE A 139 -10.27 -22.68 6.84
CA PHE A 139 -9.95 -22.81 8.26
C PHE A 139 -9.91 -24.26 8.70
N THR A 140 -8.76 -24.69 9.20
CA THR A 140 -8.55 -26.03 9.75
C THR A 140 -9.20 -26.22 11.12
N ARG A 141 -9.61 -25.14 11.78
CA ARG A 141 -10.28 -25.14 13.10
C ARG A 141 -11.43 -24.15 13.12
N PRO A 142 -12.58 -24.50 13.77
CA PRO A 142 -13.62 -23.51 14.03
C PRO A 142 -13.04 -22.38 14.86
N VAL A 143 -13.16 -21.17 14.37
CA VAL A 143 -12.70 -19.99 15.10
C VAL A 143 -13.71 -19.66 16.18
N GLN A 144 -13.37 -19.94 17.46
CA GLN A 144 -14.23 -19.67 18.62
C GLN A 144 -13.80 -18.35 19.26
N THR A 145 -14.35 -17.24 18.79
CA THR A 145 -14.00 -15.95 19.41
C THR A 145 -15.15 -14.96 19.42
N CYS A 146 -15.15 -14.11 20.40
CA CYS A 146 -16.01 -12.94 20.40
C CYS A 146 -15.55 -11.98 19.30
N PRO A 147 -16.46 -11.51 18.44
CA PRO A 147 -16.12 -10.49 17.46
C PRO A 147 -15.61 -9.24 18.15
N LEU A 148 -14.66 -8.56 17.53
CA LEU A 148 -14.17 -7.27 18.00
C LEU A 148 -15.34 -6.27 18.09
N GLU A 149 -15.31 -5.39 19.08
CA GLU A 149 -16.33 -4.37 19.29
C GLU A 149 -16.05 -3.11 18.48
N LEU A 150 -17.12 -2.41 18.08
CA LEU A 150 -17.02 -1.10 17.43
C LEU A 150 -16.47 -0.09 18.44
N ILE A 151 -15.48 0.68 17.99
CA ILE A 151 -14.86 1.73 18.79
C ILE A 151 -14.75 3.05 17.99
N PRO A 152 -14.60 4.19 18.65
CA PRO A 152 -14.26 5.44 18.00
C PRO A 152 -12.95 5.32 17.20
N LEU A 153 -12.93 5.92 16.00
CA LEU A 153 -11.80 5.88 15.09
C LEU A 153 -10.50 6.40 15.72
N GLU A 154 -10.60 7.47 16.52
CA GLU A 154 -9.44 8.03 17.23
C GLU A 154 -8.84 7.04 18.22
N MET A 155 -9.69 6.32 18.98
CA MET A 155 -9.23 5.29 19.91
C MET A 155 -8.46 4.17 19.18
N TYR A 156 -8.92 3.79 17.98
CA TYR A 156 -8.21 2.81 17.14
C TYR A 156 -6.80 3.29 16.79
N PHE A 157 -6.68 4.52 16.29
CA PHE A 157 -5.38 5.05 15.90
C PHE A 157 -4.47 5.32 17.07
N ASP A 158 -4.99 5.76 18.22
CA ASP A 158 -4.20 5.99 19.43
C ASP A 158 -3.56 4.70 19.94
N ASN A 159 -4.33 3.61 20.02
CA ASN A 159 -3.80 2.29 20.41
C ASN A 159 -2.79 1.78 19.39
N ARG A 160 -3.12 1.85 18.10
CA ARG A 160 -2.26 1.35 17.03
C ARG A 160 -0.94 2.11 16.91
N ARG A 161 -0.95 3.43 17.10
CA ARG A 161 0.22 4.30 16.98
C ARG A 161 1.33 3.94 17.97
N ALA A 162 0.95 3.49 19.17
CA ALA A 162 1.90 3.06 20.19
C ALA A 162 2.59 1.72 19.85
N LEU A 163 2.00 0.91 18.97
CA LEU A 163 2.38 -0.48 18.75
C LEU A 163 2.98 -0.76 17.37
N PHE A 164 2.68 0.09 16.38
CA PHE A 164 3.03 -0.18 14.98
C PHE A 164 3.62 1.02 14.25
N ASN A 165 4.61 0.73 13.38
CA ASN A 165 5.03 1.63 12.31
C ASN A 165 4.43 1.09 10.98
N PRO A 166 3.29 1.62 10.52
CA PRO A 166 2.58 1.10 9.35
C PRO A 166 3.31 1.47 8.05
N ALA A 167 3.18 0.63 7.03
CA ALA A 167 3.50 0.99 5.65
C ALA A 167 2.63 2.16 5.17
N TRP A 168 3.06 2.87 4.12
CA TRP A 168 2.42 4.14 3.71
C TRP A 168 0.90 4.06 3.57
N GLN A 169 0.40 3.11 2.80
CA GLN A 169 -1.04 2.94 2.56
C GLN A 169 -1.84 2.52 3.81
N ARG A 170 -1.15 2.23 4.89
CA ARG A 170 -1.73 1.90 6.20
C ARG A 170 -1.48 3.00 7.24
N ARG A 171 -0.88 4.12 6.87
CA ARG A 171 -0.76 5.29 7.74
C ARG A 171 -2.13 5.91 7.97
N GLU A 172 -2.32 6.49 9.14
CA GLU A 172 -3.56 7.15 9.55
C GLU A 172 -4.04 8.16 8.51
N GLY A 173 -3.13 9.03 8.03
CA GLY A 173 -3.43 10.02 7.01
C GLY A 173 -3.96 9.41 5.71
N TYR A 174 -3.49 8.23 5.29
CA TYR A 174 -4.00 7.51 4.12
C TYR A 174 -5.36 6.87 4.41
N LEU A 175 -5.49 6.16 5.53
CA LEU A 175 -6.69 5.40 5.88
C LEU A 175 -7.91 6.30 6.10
N LYS A 176 -7.73 7.47 6.73
CA LYS A 176 -8.82 8.43 7.00
C LYS A 176 -9.45 9.05 5.74
N ARG A 177 -8.88 8.85 4.56
CA ARG A 177 -9.45 9.33 3.27
C ARG A 177 -10.52 8.41 2.70
N HIS A 178 -10.61 7.19 3.19
CA HIS A 178 -11.71 6.32 2.79
C HIS A 178 -13.03 6.81 3.38
N LEU A 179 -14.13 6.55 2.65
CA LEU A 179 -15.48 6.90 3.11
C LEU A 179 -16.06 5.78 3.99
N ASN A 180 -16.95 6.13 4.90
CA ASN A 180 -17.72 5.20 5.74
C ASN A 180 -16.81 4.21 6.49
N ILE A 181 -15.82 4.76 7.19
CA ILE A 181 -14.85 3.97 7.95
C ILE A 181 -15.46 3.50 9.28
N SER A 182 -15.25 2.24 9.61
CA SER A 182 -15.58 1.68 10.92
C SER A 182 -14.36 0.97 11.50
N ALA A 183 -14.08 1.24 12.78
CA ALA A 183 -12.99 0.64 13.52
C ALA A 183 -13.52 -0.36 14.54
N VAL A 184 -12.83 -1.48 14.69
CA VAL A 184 -13.13 -2.49 15.70
C VAL A 184 -11.84 -2.87 16.44
N MET A 185 -11.99 -3.19 17.74
CA MET A 185 -10.86 -3.57 18.59
C MET A 185 -11.34 -4.52 19.68
N ASN A 186 -10.46 -5.36 20.20
CA ASN A 186 -10.78 -6.16 21.36
C ASN A 186 -10.68 -5.33 22.66
N SER A 187 -11.27 -5.83 23.73
CA SER A 187 -11.34 -5.13 25.03
C SER A 187 -9.97 -4.86 25.65
N SER A 188 -8.96 -5.65 25.31
CA SER A 188 -7.58 -5.44 25.82
C SER A 188 -6.79 -4.42 25.02
N GLY A 189 -7.30 -3.91 23.89
CA GLY A 189 -6.57 -2.98 23.02
C GLY A 189 -5.36 -3.61 22.31
N SER A 190 -5.28 -4.93 22.26
CA SER A 190 -4.13 -5.66 21.70
C SER A 190 -4.31 -6.09 20.25
N ALA A 191 -5.52 -5.92 19.70
CA ALA A 191 -5.84 -6.31 18.32
C ALA A 191 -7.00 -5.49 17.77
N GLY A 192 -6.95 -5.16 16.48
CA GLY A 192 -7.99 -4.39 15.84
C GLY A 192 -7.98 -4.49 14.32
N ALA A 193 -9.08 -4.06 13.72
CA ALA A 193 -9.24 -3.97 12.28
C ALA A 193 -10.02 -2.71 11.88
N LEU A 194 -9.78 -2.25 10.66
CA LEU A 194 -10.42 -1.08 10.06
C LEU A 194 -11.09 -1.48 8.75
N PHE A 195 -12.31 -1.03 8.58
CA PHE A 195 -13.13 -1.34 7.42
C PHE A 195 -13.70 -0.07 6.80
N ALA A 196 -13.99 -0.11 5.50
CA ALA A 196 -14.77 0.89 4.79
C ALA A 196 -15.99 0.26 4.11
N GLY A 197 -17.08 1.03 3.97
CA GLY A 197 -18.33 0.62 3.33
C GLY A 197 -19.36 0.01 4.29
N ASP A 198 -20.60 -0.17 3.78
CA ASP A 198 -21.76 -0.45 4.63
C ASP A 198 -22.22 -1.91 4.57
N LYS A 199 -22.26 -2.55 3.39
CA LYS A 199 -22.85 -3.88 3.20
C LYS A 199 -21.84 -5.02 3.21
N ILE A 200 -20.82 -4.91 2.39
CA ILE A 200 -19.65 -5.79 2.41
C ILE A 200 -18.47 -4.90 2.69
N ALA A 201 -17.89 -5.04 3.86
CA ALA A 201 -16.88 -4.14 4.32
C ALA A 201 -15.54 -4.42 3.63
N LEU A 202 -14.98 -3.40 2.99
CA LEU A 202 -13.61 -3.43 2.49
C LEU A 202 -12.65 -3.40 3.67
N LEU A 203 -11.82 -4.43 3.81
CA LEU A 203 -10.77 -4.43 4.82
C LEU A 203 -9.67 -3.43 4.44
N LEU A 204 -9.42 -2.47 5.31
CA LEU A 204 -8.40 -1.43 5.13
C LEU A 204 -7.14 -1.71 5.94
N ASP A 205 -7.30 -2.25 7.14
CA ASP A 205 -6.21 -2.46 8.10
C ASP A 205 -6.54 -3.58 9.07
N ALA A 206 -5.52 -4.31 9.52
CA ALA A 206 -5.63 -5.34 10.55
C ALA A 206 -4.30 -5.49 11.29
N TRP A 207 -4.33 -5.63 12.60
CA TRP A 207 -3.14 -5.81 13.41
C TRP A 207 -3.44 -6.57 14.70
N SER A 208 -2.43 -7.23 15.23
CA SER A 208 -2.47 -7.83 16.55
C SER A 208 -1.08 -7.95 17.15
N THR A 209 -1.01 -7.78 18.49
CA THR A 209 0.20 -8.03 19.27
C THR A 209 0.20 -9.40 19.95
N THR A 210 -0.93 -10.14 19.87
CA THR A 210 -1.10 -11.45 20.51
C THR A 210 -1.69 -12.46 19.52
N SER A 211 -1.42 -13.74 19.73
CA SER A 211 -2.00 -14.82 18.91
C SER A 211 -3.52 -14.91 19.06
N VAL A 212 -4.05 -14.72 20.29
CA VAL A 212 -5.49 -14.71 20.55
C VAL A 212 -6.15 -13.54 19.82
N GLY A 213 -5.58 -12.35 19.91
CA GLY A 213 -6.09 -11.18 19.20
C GLY A 213 -6.02 -11.33 17.68
N ALA A 214 -5.03 -12.04 17.14
CA ALA A 214 -4.95 -12.35 15.72
C ALA A 214 -6.11 -13.24 15.25
N GLU A 215 -6.46 -14.26 16.04
CA GLU A 215 -7.63 -15.10 15.81
C GLU A 215 -8.93 -14.29 15.84
N GLU A 216 -9.10 -13.39 16.83
CA GLU A 216 -10.25 -12.47 16.93
C GLU A 216 -10.38 -11.56 15.71
N VAL A 217 -9.26 -10.97 15.27
CA VAL A 217 -9.20 -10.10 14.08
C VAL A 217 -9.61 -10.86 12.83
N VAL A 218 -9.02 -12.02 12.55
CA VAL A 218 -9.29 -12.78 11.33
C VAL A 218 -10.74 -13.29 11.32
N SER A 219 -11.28 -13.69 12.47
CA SER A 219 -12.70 -14.03 12.62
C SER A 219 -13.60 -12.86 12.26
N THR A 220 -13.28 -11.67 12.79
CA THR A 220 -14.07 -10.46 12.54
C THR A 220 -13.99 -10.05 11.07
N ILE A 221 -12.83 -10.19 10.43
CA ILE A 221 -12.66 -9.94 8.99
C ILE A 221 -13.60 -10.83 8.19
N ASN A 222 -13.65 -12.13 8.48
CA ASN A 222 -14.50 -13.07 7.78
C ASN A 222 -15.98 -12.77 7.94
N LEU A 223 -16.39 -12.37 9.13
CA LEU A 223 -17.78 -12.01 9.41
C LEU A 223 -18.21 -10.72 8.67
N ARG A 224 -17.32 -9.74 8.54
CA ARG A 224 -17.63 -8.42 7.99
C ARG A 224 -17.39 -8.31 6.48
N SER A 225 -16.32 -8.91 6.00
CA SER A 225 -15.93 -8.84 4.57
C SER A 225 -16.46 -10.03 3.76
N GLY A 226 -17.12 -10.98 4.40
CA GLY A 226 -17.61 -12.20 3.73
C GLY A 226 -16.49 -13.15 3.35
N ALA A 227 -16.78 -14.03 2.38
CA ALA A 227 -15.86 -15.10 1.99
C ALA A 227 -14.58 -14.63 1.24
N SER A 228 -14.51 -13.35 0.88
CA SER A 228 -13.37 -12.83 0.11
C SER A 228 -12.94 -11.47 0.64
N TRP A 229 -11.64 -11.31 0.88
CA TRP A 229 -11.05 -10.05 1.32
C TRP A 229 -9.59 -9.93 0.86
N SER A 230 -9.07 -8.74 0.89
CA SER A 230 -7.66 -8.47 0.63
C SER A 230 -7.06 -7.61 1.74
N LEU A 231 -5.79 -7.86 2.03
CA LEU A 231 -5.01 -7.08 2.98
C LEU A 231 -3.66 -6.76 2.33
N THR A 232 -3.42 -5.49 2.11
CA THR A 232 -2.23 -5.01 1.40
C THR A 232 -1.21 -4.46 2.39
N ASN A 233 0.07 -4.66 2.09
CA ASN A 233 1.19 -4.11 2.86
C ASN A 233 1.16 -4.50 4.35
N GLN A 234 0.81 -5.76 4.62
CA GLN A 234 0.82 -6.32 5.97
C GLN A 234 2.27 -6.58 6.42
N PRO A 235 2.75 -5.91 7.48
CA PRO A 235 4.04 -6.28 8.09
C PRO A 235 3.95 -7.66 8.74
N ASP A 236 5.10 -8.24 9.04
CA ASP A 236 5.17 -9.50 9.78
C ASP A 236 4.76 -9.26 11.24
N ASP A 237 3.56 -9.71 11.59
CA ASP A 237 2.94 -9.59 12.91
C ASP A 237 2.17 -10.86 13.29
N GLN A 238 1.43 -10.83 14.40
CA GLN A 238 0.64 -11.98 14.86
C GLN A 238 -0.49 -12.36 13.90
N VAL A 239 -1.03 -11.40 13.12
CA VAL A 239 -2.03 -11.68 12.07
C VAL A 239 -1.41 -12.56 10.98
N VAL A 240 -0.21 -12.22 10.52
CA VAL A 240 0.55 -13.01 9.52
C VAL A 240 0.86 -14.41 10.08
N ALA A 241 1.31 -14.49 11.33
CA ALA A 241 1.60 -15.77 11.97
C ALA A 241 0.35 -16.66 12.03
N PHE A 242 -0.79 -16.13 12.48
CA PHE A 242 -2.05 -16.84 12.54
C PHE A 242 -2.54 -17.30 11.16
N LEU A 243 -2.52 -16.42 10.16
CA LEU A 243 -2.91 -16.77 8.78
C LEU A 243 -2.07 -17.95 8.25
N LYS A 244 -0.77 -17.93 8.52
CA LYS A 244 0.13 -19.03 8.13
C LYS A 244 -0.21 -20.34 8.83
N GLU A 245 -0.57 -20.32 10.12
CA GLU A 245 -1.02 -21.49 10.88
C GLU A 245 -2.33 -22.07 10.32
N GLN A 246 -3.19 -21.21 9.77
CA GLN A 246 -4.42 -21.62 9.08
C GLN A 246 -4.18 -22.06 7.63
N GLY A 247 -2.94 -22.12 7.15
CA GLY A 247 -2.61 -22.50 5.78
C GLY A 247 -2.88 -21.39 4.75
N ILE A 248 -3.11 -20.15 5.21
CA ILE A 248 -3.33 -18.99 4.34
C ILE A 248 -2.00 -18.27 4.14
N TYR A 249 -1.51 -18.27 2.90
CA TYR A 249 -0.24 -17.69 2.53
C TYR A 249 -0.46 -16.40 1.71
N PRO A 250 0.50 -15.45 1.75
CA PRO A 250 0.41 -14.25 0.93
C PRO A 250 0.44 -14.61 -0.56
N THR A 251 -0.39 -13.94 -1.34
CA THR A 251 -0.40 -14.04 -2.80
C THR A 251 0.80 -13.35 -3.44
N ALA A 252 1.36 -12.37 -2.73
CA ALA A 252 2.61 -11.72 -3.09
C ALA A 252 3.32 -11.15 -1.88
N LYS A 253 4.61 -10.87 -2.08
CA LYS A 253 5.44 -10.15 -1.13
C LYS A 253 6.11 -8.98 -1.82
N GLN A 254 6.34 -7.94 -1.06
CA GLN A 254 7.10 -6.78 -1.53
C GLN A 254 8.03 -6.26 -0.43
N TYR A 255 9.02 -5.49 -0.84
CA TYR A 255 9.90 -4.80 0.07
C TYR A 255 9.43 -3.36 0.22
N GLU A 256 9.28 -2.91 1.46
CA GLU A 256 9.27 -1.50 1.76
C GLU A 256 10.71 -1.00 1.77
N MET A 257 10.95 0.06 1.01
CA MET A 257 12.26 0.69 0.92
C MET A 257 12.16 2.15 1.32
N CYS A 258 13.24 2.70 1.86
CA CYS A 258 13.33 4.10 2.25
C CYS A 258 14.69 4.68 1.88
N ILE A 259 14.70 5.97 1.59
CA ILE A 259 15.90 6.77 1.50
C ILE A 259 15.78 7.95 2.48
N ASP A 260 16.83 8.17 3.28
CA ASP A 260 16.99 9.40 4.07
C ASP A 260 17.57 10.49 3.16
N LEU A 261 16.97 11.67 3.20
CA LEU A 261 17.34 12.81 2.37
C LEU A 261 18.13 13.88 3.15
N THR A 262 18.29 13.69 4.49
CA THR A 262 19.02 14.63 5.36
C THR A 262 20.52 14.46 5.29
#